data_a67af1ae3b99d4c6ea3c4e25865bdcbb
#
_entry.id   a67af1ae3b99d4c6ea3c4e25865bdcbb
#
_cell.length_a   1.000
_cell.length_b   1.000
_cell.length_c   1.000
_cell.angle_alpha   90.00
_cell.angle_beta   90.00
_cell.angle_gamma   90.00
#
_symmetry.space_group_name_H-M   'P 1'
#
loop_
_entity.id
_entity.type
_entity.pdbx_description
1 polymer ?
#
loop_
_entity_poly.entity_id
_entity_poly.type
_entity_poly.pdbx_seq_one_letter_code
_entity_poly.pdbx_strand_id
1 'polypeptide(L)'
;MAINFNEEIENLLSNLGVPYAFMYYEGNADTYVTYMQTDIDNSYAAEDQIAGYVVYYDFDIYSKVNYLNIRDNLIAIMQGAGWSYQPSRESPDQYERDTKYFHKTICFAHESEV
;
A
#
# COMPACT_ATOMS: atom_id res chain seq x y z
N MET A 1 8.02 17.91 8.75
CA MET A 1 8.32 16.69 7.99
C MET A 1 7.19 15.70 8.14
N ALA A 2 6.72 15.15 7.02
CA ALA A 2 5.65 14.16 7.03
C ALA A 2 6.22 12.79 6.63
N ILE A 3 6.29 11.86 7.57
CA ILE A 3 6.69 10.47 7.31
C ILE A 3 5.54 9.49 7.51
N ASN A 4 4.38 10.00 7.89
CA ASN A 4 3.16 9.21 8.03
C ASN A 4 2.12 9.76 7.05
N PHE A 5 1.68 8.92 6.13
CA PHE A 5 0.77 9.30 5.06
C PHE A 5 -0.59 8.63 5.18
N ASN A 6 -0.94 8.15 6.39
CA ASN A 6 -2.18 7.37 6.56
C ASN A 6 -3.43 8.15 6.13
N GLU A 7 -3.51 9.44 6.47
CA GLU A 7 -4.68 10.24 6.09
C GLU A 7 -4.80 10.37 4.57
N GLU A 8 -3.69 10.67 3.90
CA GLU A 8 -3.67 10.75 2.44
C GLU A 8 -4.07 9.42 1.81
N ILE A 9 -3.53 8.33 2.33
CA ILE A 9 -3.82 6.98 1.82
C ILE A 9 -5.31 6.67 1.97
N GLU A 10 -5.91 6.98 3.11
CA GLU A 10 -7.34 6.75 3.32
C GLU A 10 -8.19 7.55 2.36
N ASN A 11 -7.82 8.79 2.09
CA ASN A 11 -8.51 9.60 1.10
C ASN A 11 -8.40 8.97 -0.29
N LEU A 12 -7.23 8.44 -0.64
CA LEU A 12 -7.02 7.79 -1.93
C LEU A 12 -7.82 6.48 -2.03
N LEU A 13 -7.77 5.65 -0.98
CA LEU A 13 -8.46 4.37 -0.96
C LEU A 13 -9.98 4.50 -0.99
N SER A 14 -10.52 5.66 -0.60
CA SER A 14 -11.95 5.91 -0.69
C SER A 14 -12.48 5.82 -2.12
N ASN A 15 -11.59 5.93 -3.11
CA ASN A 15 -11.95 5.83 -4.53
C ASN A 15 -11.85 4.39 -5.06
N LEU A 16 -11.43 3.44 -4.23
CA LEU A 16 -11.19 2.07 -4.69
C LEU A 16 -12.47 1.23 -4.79
N GLY A 17 -13.48 1.59 -4.01
CA GLY A 17 -14.77 0.90 -4.06
C GLY A 17 -14.88 -0.36 -3.21
N VAL A 18 -13.89 -0.63 -2.35
CA VAL A 18 -13.92 -1.76 -1.43
C VAL A 18 -13.53 -1.28 -0.03
N PRO A 19 -13.90 -2.01 1.03
CA PRO A 19 -13.49 -1.65 2.39
C PRO A 19 -11.97 -1.65 2.53
N TYR A 20 -11.47 -0.75 3.37
CA TYR A 20 -10.05 -0.64 3.66
C TYR A 20 -9.87 -0.31 5.13
N ALA A 21 -8.71 -0.69 5.69
CA ALA A 21 -8.39 -0.43 7.09
C ALA A 21 -6.88 -0.37 7.29
N PHE A 22 -6.46 0.37 8.31
CA PHE A 22 -5.07 0.42 8.73
C PHE A 22 -4.73 -0.88 9.46
N MET A 23 -3.78 -1.64 8.93
CA MET A 23 -3.21 -2.87 9.48
C MET A 23 -4.19 -4.03 9.65
N TYR A 24 -5.39 -3.80 10.11
CA TYR A 24 -6.32 -4.87 10.47
C TYR A 24 -7.75 -4.50 10.09
N TYR A 25 -8.44 -5.40 9.41
CA TYR A 25 -9.82 -5.21 8.98
C TYR A 25 -10.74 -6.10 9.81
N GLU A 26 -11.71 -5.50 10.49
CA GLU A 26 -12.74 -6.19 11.24
C GLU A 26 -14.04 -6.19 10.44
N GLY A 27 -14.23 -7.19 9.60
CA GLY A 27 -15.42 -7.28 8.78
C GLY A 27 -15.44 -8.60 8.04
N ASN A 28 -16.45 -8.76 7.19
CA ASN A 28 -16.63 -9.99 6.43
C ASN A 28 -16.85 -9.73 4.94
N ALA A 29 -16.36 -8.61 4.43
CA ALA A 29 -16.46 -8.31 3.01
C ALA A 29 -15.68 -9.34 2.19
N ASP A 30 -16.17 -9.65 0.99
CA ASP A 30 -15.50 -10.58 0.09
C ASP A 30 -14.18 -10.02 -0.45
N THR A 31 -14.04 -8.71 -0.51
CA THR A 31 -12.82 -8.04 -0.95
C THR A 31 -12.55 -6.85 -0.04
N TYR A 32 -11.33 -6.75 0.46
CA TYR A 32 -10.91 -5.61 1.26
C TYR A 32 -9.39 -5.41 1.14
N VAL A 33 -8.93 -4.24 1.57
CA VAL A 33 -7.52 -3.85 1.52
C VAL A 33 -7.09 -3.36 2.89
N THR A 34 -5.92 -3.80 3.35
CA THR A 34 -5.27 -3.21 4.52
C THR A 34 -3.97 -2.54 4.07
N TYR A 35 -3.49 -1.59 4.86
CA TYR A 35 -2.24 -0.89 4.53
C TYR A 35 -1.43 -0.63 5.79
N MET A 36 -0.11 -0.55 5.62
CA MET A 36 0.78 -0.18 6.72
C MET A 36 2.13 0.28 6.18
N GLN A 37 2.79 1.16 6.93
CA GLN A 37 4.16 1.54 6.62
C GLN A 37 5.09 0.37 7.00
N THR A 38 5.94 -0.04 6.07
CA THR A 38 6.81 -1.20 6.28
C THR A 38 8.28 -0.86 6.33
N ASP A 39 8.67 0.30 5.81
CA ASP A 39 10.07 0.69 5.80
C ASP A 39 10.19 2.20 5.63
N ILE A 40 11.32 2.72 6.06
CA ILE A 40 11.67 4.13 5.86
C ILE A 40 13.19 4.21 5.69
N ASP A 41 13.62 4.86 4.63
CA ASP A 41 15.04 5.03 4.30
C ASP A 41 15.37 6.50 4.10
N ASN A 42 16.63 6.85 4.24
CA ASN A 42 17.11 8.16 3.84
C ASN A 42 17.10 8.25 2.31
N SER A 43 16.55 9.36 1.78
CA SER A 43 16.56 9.55 0.34
C SER A 43 17.98 9.84 -0.15
N TYR A 44 18.70 10.71 0.55
CA TYR A 44 20.13 10.93 0.34
C TYR A 44 20.67 11.75 1.51
N ALA A 45 22.01 11.78 1.64
CA ALA A 45 22.69 12.61 2.62
C ALA A 45 23.73 13.48 1.91
N ALA A 46 23.78 14.75 2.27
CA ALA A 46 24.77 15.70 1.75
C ALA A 46 25.42 16.37 2.96
N GLU A 47 26.74 16.39 3.02
CA GLU A 47 27.50 16.97 4.13
C GLU A 47 27.05 16.40 5.49
N ASP A 48 26.87 15.08 5.55
CA ASP A 48 26.44 14.34 6.74
C ASP A 48 25.04 14.71 7.23
N GLN A 49 24.23 15.37 6.39
CA GLN A 49 22.86 15.70 6.74
C GLN A 49 21.88 14.94 5.85
N ILE A 50 20.77 14.52 6.47
CA ILE A 50 19.71 13.84 5.76
C ILE A 50 18.87 14.90 5.04
N ALA A 51 18.73 14.78 3.71
CA ALA A 51 17.96 15.72 2.90
C ALA A 51 16.47 15.33 2.82
N GLY A 52 16.14 14.06 3.04
CA GLY A 52 14.77 13.59 3.01
C GLY A 52 14.70 12.12 3.33
N TYR A 53 13.48 11.58 3.27
CA TYR A 53 13.20 10.18 3.52
C TYR A 53 12.43 9.58 2.35
N VAL A 54 12.55 8.27 2.19
CA VAL A 54 11.67 7.49 1.33
C VAL A 54 10.88 6.56 2.24
N VAL A 55 9.56 6.66 2.24
CA VAL A 55 8.70 5.80 3.02
C VAL A 55 8.07 4.75 2.12
N TYR A 56 7.95 3.53 2.64
CA TYR A 56 7.37 2.40 1.92
C TYR A 56 6.13 1.94 2.65
N TYR A 57 5.06 1.73 1.89
CA TYR A 57 3.80 1.20 2.41
C TYR A 57 3.44 -0.06 1.66
N ASP A 58 3.05 -1.08 2.40
CA ASP A 58 2.48 -2.29 1.83
C ASP A 58 0.97 -2.22 1.88
N PHE A 59 0.35 -2.64 0.79
CA PHE A 59 -1.10 -2.75 0.67
C PHE A 59 -1.43 -4.20 0.44
N ASP A 60 -2.16 -4.79 1.37
CA ASP A 60 -2.56 -6.19 1.29
C ASP A 60 -3.98 -6.28 0.75
N ILE A 61 -4.14 -6.92 -0.40
CA ILE A 61 -5.45 -7.14 -1.01
C ILE A 61 -5.89 -8.54 -0.64
N TYR A 62 -7.08 -8.65 -0.06
CA TYR A 62 -7.73 -9.92 0.24
C TYR A 62 -9.02 -10.00 -0.56
N SER A 63 -9.25 -11.10 -1.28
CA SER A 63 -10.46 -11.25 -2.07
C SER A 63 -10.85 -12.71 -2.21
N LYS A 64 -12.14 -13.00 -2.11
CA LYS A 64 -12.67 -14.33 -2.39
C LYS A 64 -12.92 -14.57 -3.87
N VAL A 65 -12.77 -13.53 -4.67
CA VAL A 65 -12.92 -13.56 -6.12
C VAL A 65 -11.66 -13.02 -6.78
N ASN A 66 -11.65 -12.89 -8.09
CA ASN A 66 -10.51 -12.35 -8.82
C ASN A 66 -10.18 -10.93 -8.34
N TYR A 67 -8.94 -10.70 -7.92
CA TYR A 67 -8.49 -9.42 -7.37
C TYR A 67 -7.75 -8.53 -8.39
N LEU A 68 -7.58 -8.99 -9.64
CA LEU A 68 -6.73 -8.27 -10.60
C LEU A 68 -7.23 -6.85 -10.89
N ASN A 69 -8.54 -6.66 -10.99
CA ASN A 69 -9.10 -5.32 -11.21
C ASN A 69 -8.81 -4.38 -10.04
N ILE A 70 -8.94 -4.88 -8.82
CA ILE A 70 -8.65 -4.09 -7.61
C ILE A 70 -7.18 -3.73 -7.57
N ARG A 71 -6.30 -4.69 -7.87
CA ARG A 71 -4.87 -4.46 -7.94
C ARG A 71 -4.53 -3.35 -8.95
N ASP A 72 -5.05 -3.45 -10.15
CA ASP A 72 -4.75 -2.48 -11.20
C ASP A 72 -5.31 -1.09 -10.86
N ASN A 73 -6.50 -1.03 -10.28
CA ASN A 73 -7.09 0.24 -9.85
C ASN A 73 -6.29 0.87 -8.70
N LEU A 74 -5.82 0.06 -7.75
CA LEU A 74 -4.99 0.55 -6.65
C LEU A 74 -3.70 1.16 -7.19
N ILE A 75 -3.03 0.48 -8.11
CA ILE A 75 -1.80 0.99 -8.71
C ILE A 75 -2.08 2.32 -9.44
N ALA A 76 -3.16 2.39 -10.21
CA ALA A 76 -3.50 3.62 -10.93
C ALA A 76 -3.78 4.78 -9.97
N ILE A 77 -4.53 4.54 -8.90
CA ILE A 77 -4.85 5.56 -7.89
C ILE A 77 -3.57 6.07 -7.23
N MET A 78 -2.71 5.17 -6.79
CA MET A 78 -1.49 5.55 -6.08
C MET A 78 -0.50 6.27 -6.99
N GLN A 79 -0.30 5.76 -8.20
CA GLN A 79 0.60 6.42 -9.17
C GLN A 79 0.07 7.80 -9.56
N GLY A 80 -1.24 7.93 -9.71
CA GLY A 80 -1.86 9.22 -10.01
C GLY A 80 -1.65 10.26 -8.92
N ALA A 81 -1.42 9.82 -7.69
CA ALA A 81 -1.15 10.70 -6.55
C ALA A 81 0.35 10.89 -6.28
N GLY A 82 1.22 10.40 -7.15
CA GLY A 82 2.66 10.60 -7.03
C GLY A 82 3.41 9.51 -6.29
N TRP A 83 2.76 8.39 -5.96
CA TRP A 83 3.43 7.26 -5.33
C TRP A 83 4.12 6.39 -6.38
N SER A 84 5.26 5.84 -6.02
CA SER A 84 6.06 5.00 -6.91
C SER A 84 5.78 3.53 -6.64
N TYR A 85 5.25 2.83 -7.63
CA TYR A 85 5.01 1.39 -7.55
C TYR A 85 6.34 0.64 -7.49
N GLN A 86 6.44 -0.32 -6.56
CA GLN A 86 7.67 -1.08 -6.29
C GLN A 86 7.47 -2.55 -6.68
N PRO A 87 7.58 -2.92 -7.96
CA PRO A 87 7.28 -4.29 -8.39
C PRO A 87 8.21 -5.33 -7.77
N SER A 88 9.45 -4.98 -7.43
CA SER A 88 10.38 -5.91 -6.79
C SER A 88 9.96 -6.30 -5.38
N ARG A 89 9.05 -5.55 -4.77
CA ARG A 89 8.51 -5.83 -3.44
C ARG A 89 7.09 -6.40 -3.47
N GLU A 90 6.55 -6.64 -4.65
CA GLU A 90 5.23 -7.25 -4.77
C GLU A 90 5.31 -8.73 -4.43
N SER A 91 4.35 -9.24 -3.65
CA SER A 91 4.33 -10.65 -3.28
C SER A 91 3.90 -11.53 -4.46
N PRO A 92 4.20 -12.84 -4.41
CA PRO A 92 3.54 -13.77 -5.32
C PRO A 92 2.05 -13.84 -5.02
N ASP A 93 1.30 -14.45 -5.92
CA ASP A 93 -0.10 -14.75 -5.68
C ASP A 93 -0.20 -15.79 -4.57
N GLN A 94 -1.12 -15.57 -3.64
CA GLN A 94 -1.31 -16.44 -2.50
C GLN A 94 -2.78 -16.80 -2.35
N TYR A 95 -3.05 -17.98 -1.83
CA TYR A 95 -4.41 -18.42 -1.53
C TYR A 95 -4.43 -19.09 -0.16
N GLU A 96 -5.28 -18.57 0.71
CA GLU A 96 -5.44 -19.10 2.08
C GLU A 96 -6.62 -20.07 2.09
N ARG A 97 -6.33 -21.35 2.28
CA ARG A 97 -7.35 -22.40 2.20
C ARG A 97 -8.39 -22.30 3.30
N ASP A 98 -7.98 -21.89 4.50
CA ASP A 98 -8.89 -21.85 5.67
C ASP A 98 -9.94 -20.75 5.51
N THR A 99 -9.53 -19.58 5.02
CA THR A 99 -10.42 -18.44 4.87
C THR A 99 -10.98 -18.32 3.46
N LYS A 100 -10.37 -19.02 2.49
CA LYS A 100 -10.70 -18.96 1.07
C LYS A 100 -10.47 -17.59 0.44
N TYR A 101 -9.54 -16.81 1.00
CA TYR A 101 -9.14 -15.54 0.42
C TYR A 101 -7.91 -15.71 -0.46
N PHE A 102 -7.93 -15.08 -1.62
CA PHE A 102 -6.72 -14.77 -2.36
C PHE A 102 -6.06 -13.57 -1.70
N HIS A 103 -4.74 -13.55 -1.67
CA HIS A 103 -3.98 -12.52 -0.99
C HIS A 103 -2.82 -12.06 -1.87
N LYS A 104 -2.67 -10.76 -1.99
CA LYS A 104 -1.59 -10.13 -2.76
C LYS A 104 -1.11 -8.90 -2.00
N THR A 105 0.20 -8.74 -1.87
CA THR A 105 0.80 -7.56 -1.26
C THR A 105 1.47 -6.72 -2.34
N ILE A 106 1.15 -5.42 -2.36
CA ILE A 106 1.71 -4.46 -3.31
C ILE A 106 2.37 -3.35 -2.52
N CYS A 107 3.57 -2.96 -2.92
CA CYS A 107 4.33 -1.92 -2.22
C CYS A 107 4.43 -0.65 -3.05
N PHE A 108 4.31 0.48 -2.37
CA PHE A 108 4.52 1.81 -2.95
C PHE A 108 5.48 2.60 -2.08
N ALA A 109 6.22 3.49 -2.73
CA ALA A 109 7.16 4.37 -2.06
C ALA A 109 6.80 5.83 -2.31
N HIS A 110 7.10 6.68 -1.34
CA HIS A 110 6.89 8.11 -1.46
C HIS A 110 8.01 8.85 -0.76
N GLU A 111 8.45 9.96 -1.36
CA GLU A 111 9.46 10.80 -0.74
C GLU A 111 8.83 11.80 0.22
N SER A 112 9.55 12.06 1.31
CA SER A 112 9.18 13.10 2.27
C SER A 112 10.42 13.93 2.56
N GLU A 113 10.30 15.24 2.45
CA GLU A 113 11.40 16.15 2.76
C GLU A 113 11.56 16.31 4.28
N VAL A 114 12.80 16.50 4.67
CA VAL A 114 13.12 16.80 6.07
C VAL A 114 12.67 18.20 6.45
#